data_2f6f47bcaefb8b8110b4790feaab54e0
#
_entry.id   2f6f47bcaefb8b8110b4790feaab54e0
#
_cell.length_a   1.000
_cell.length_b   1.000
_cell.length_c   1.000
_cell.angle_alpha   90.00
_cell.angle_beta   90.00
_cell.angle_gamma   90.00
#
_symmetry.space_group_name_H-M   'P 1'
#
loop_
_entity.id
_entity.type
_entity.pdbx_description
1 polymer ?
#
loop_
_entity_poly.entity_id
_entity_poly.type
_entity_poly.pdbx_seq_one_letter_code
_entity_poly.pdbx_strand_id
1 'polypeptide(L)'
;LAGTSFIYTLYAQIPDRVFKTDSRIDPEKKGELSVEFDNLSFFKDDEYTGSFMKGYTLPGLWLQAKAVYYPLEMLKLEAGVHLQRFWGANRYPNMAYQDIAHWKGDQYQRGFHALPWFRAQVALSDHVNIVLGDLYGAANHNLIEPLYNPELNMVADPEMGLQLLYNSCRFDLDVWVNWESFIFREDIHQEAFTVGLSTRFKFNDPDSRFHFYAPLQVLAQHRGGEIDTILTN
;
A
#
# COMPACT_ATOMS: atom_id res chain seq x y z
N LEU A 1 -11.76 -41.62 26.71
CA LEU A 1 -10.75 -40.59 26.41
C LEU A 1 -11.13 -39.93 25.07
N ALA A 2 -11.84 -38.78 25.14
CA ALA A 2 -12.18 -37.99 23.97
C ALA A 2 -10.99 -37.05 23.68
N GLY A 3 -10.29 -37.30 22.59
CA GLY A 3 -9.24 -36.42 22.09
C GLY A 3 -9.85 -35.18 21.45
N THR A 4 -9.75 -34.04 22.11
CA THR A 4 -10.03 -32.74 21.54
C THR A 4 -8.91 -32.37 20.54
N SER A 5 -9.20 -32.55 19.27
CA SER A 5 -8.34 -32.08 18.19
C SER A 5 -8.45 -30.57 18.09
N PHE A 6 -7.44 -29.85 18.56
CA PHE A 6 -7.31 -28.42 18.31
C PHE A 6 -6.87 -28.22 16.86
N ILE A 7 -7.80 -27.79 16.02
CA ILE A 7 -7.48 -27.31 14.67
C ILE A 7 -6.90 -25.91 14.85
N TYR A 8 -5.59 -25.79 14.87
CA TYR A 8 -4.92 -24.51 14.71
C TYR A 8 -5.04 -24.12 13.23
N THR A 9 -5.83 -23.11 12.96
CA THR A 9 -5.79 -22.43 11.67
C THR A 9 -4.43 -21.73 11.58
N LEU A 10 -3.50 -22.34 10.89
CA LEU A 10 -2.24 -21.73 10.53
C LEU A 10 -2.55 -20.68 9.45
N TYR A 11 -2.67 -19.43 9.85
CA TYR A 11 -2.61 -18.32 8.91
C TYR A 11 -1.16 -18.18 8.44
N ALA A 12 -0.88 -18.79 7.30
CA ALA A 12 0.47 -18.79 6.70
C ALA A 12 0.80 -17.47 5.97
N GLN A 13 -0.10 -16.49 5.97
CA GLN A 13 0.08 -15.24 5.24
C GLN A 13 0.48 -14.12 6.20
N ILE A 14 1.78 -13.95 6.37
CA ILE A 14 2.40 -12.81 7.05
C ILE A 14 1.85 -11.45 6.53
N PRO A 15 1.62 -11.25 5.20
CA PRO A 15 1.12 -9.99 4.68
C PRO A 15 -0.17 -9.50 5.31
N ASP A 16 -1.14 -10.39 5.52
CA ASP A 16 -2.45 -10.00 6.04
C ASP A 16 -2.41 -9.51 7.49
N ARG A 17 -1.44 -9.96 8.26
CA ARG A 17 -1.36 -9.60 9.68
C ARG A 17 -0.49 -8.37 9.95
N VAL A 18 0.49 -8.12 9.08
CA VAL A 18 1.51 -7.10 9.29
C VAL A 18 1.23 -5.85 8.46
N PHE A 19 0.72 -6.02 7.24
CA PHE A 19 0.63 -4.92 6.27
C PHE A 19 -0.78 -4.40 6.02
N LYS A 20 -1.82 -5.10 6.50
CA LYS A 20 -3.20 -4.62 6.33
C LYS A 20 -3.65 -3.79 7.51
N THR A 21 -4.29 -2.68 7.20
CA THR A 21 -4.85 -1.73 8.16
C THR A 21 -6.36 -1.70 8.03
N ASP A 22 -7.09 -1.65 9.15
CA ASP A 22 -8.54 -1.45 9.12
C ASP A 22 -8.84 -0.01 8.69
N SER A 23 -9.60 0.13 7.62
CA SER A 23 -9.99 1.41 7.04
C SER A 23 -11.33 1.95 7.58
N ARG A 24 -11.94 1.30 8.57
CA ARG A 24 -13.21 1.77 9.13
C ARG A 24 -12.99 2.93 10.07
N ILE A 25 -13.87 3.93 9.96
CA ILE A 25 -13.96 5.01 10.95
C ILE A 25 -14.86 4.54 12.09
N ASP A 26 -14.37 4.67 13.31
CA ASP A 26 -15.15 4.42 14.51
C ASP A 26 -15.82 5.73 14.96
N PRO A 27 -17.17 5.83 14.88
CA PRO A 27 -17.89 7.04 15.28
C PRO A 27 -17.74 7.41 16.76
N GLU A 28 -17.46 6.41 17.63
CA GLU A 28 -17.30 6.62 19.06
C GLU A 28 -16.02 7.41 19.39
N LYS A 29 -15.07 7.45 18.46
CA LYS A 29 -13.81 8.20 18.62
C LYS A 29 -13.92 9.69 18.31
N LYS A 30 -15.10 10.21 18.05
CA LYS A 30 -15.29 11.65 17.82
C LYS A 30 -14.66 12.50 18.91
N GLY A 31 -13.82 13.46 18.50
CA GLY A 31 -13.07 14.34 19.40
C GLY A 31 -11.76 13.74 19.94
N GLU A 32 -11.48 12.47 19.69
CA GLU A 32 -10.25 11.82 20.10
C GLU A 32 -9.06 12.29 19.26
N LEU A 33 -7.94 12.58 19.95
CA LEU A 33 -6.63 12.80 19.36
C LEU A 33 -5.68 11.77 19.95
N SER A 34 -5.04 10.99 19.08
CA SER A 34 -4.06 9.98 19.48
C SER A 34 -2.76 10.14 18.68
N VAL A 35 -1.70 9.51 19.16
CA VAL A 35 -0.44 9.37 18.44
C VAL A 35 -0.19 7.89 18.20
N GLU A 36 0.01 7.53 16.95
CA GLU A 36 0.27 6.17 16.53
C GLU A 36 1.69 6.02 16.01
N PHE A 37 2.30 4.87 16.29
CA PHE A 37 3.63 4.50 15.82
C PHE A 37 3.56 3.13 15.19
N ASP A 38 3.73 3.09 13.88
CA ASP A 38 3.88 1.84 13.14
C ASP A 38 5.35 1.65 12.79
N ASN A 39 5.87 0.46 12.91
CA ASN A 39 7.21 0.15 12.47
C ASN A 39 7.33 -1.27 11.93
N LEU A 40 8.23 -1.42 10.98
CA LEU A 40 8.67 -2.71 10.48
C LEU A 40 10.20 -2.71 10.39
N SER A 41 10.83 -3.67 11.06
CA SER A 41 12.24 -3.98 10.86
C SER A 41 12.32 -5.34 10.20
N PHE A 42 13.10 -5.45 9.12
CA PHE A 42 13.18 -6.67 8.35
C PHE A 42 14.60 -6.99 7.92
N PHE A 43 14.85 -8.25 7.70
CA PHE A 43 16.03 -8.78 7.04
C PHE A 43 15.52 -9.72 5.94
N LYS A 44 15.75 -9.35 4.69
CA LYS A 44 15.38 -10.15 3.55
C LYS A 44 16.63 -10.72 2.90
N ASP A 45 16.61 -12.01 2.63
CA ASP A 45 17.66 -12.71 1.91
C ASP A 45 17.01 -13.62 0.86
N ASP A 46 17.32 -13.33 -0.40
CA ASP A 46 16.83 -14.09 -1.54
C ASP A 46 18.00 -14.64 -2.33
N GLU A 47 18.01 -15.94 -2.54
CA GLU A 47 19.02 -16.64 -3.34
C GLU A 47 18.46 -17.04 -4.71
N TYR A 48 18.51 -16.10 -5.66
CA TYR A 48 18.11 -16.35 -7.05
C TYR A 48 19.34 -16.39 -7.97
N THR A 49 19.30 -17.29 -8.97
CA THR A 49 20.36 -17.43 -9.99
C THR A 49 19.88 -17.12 -11.41
N GLY A 50 18.81 -16.33 -11.56
CA GLY A 50 18.21 -16.01 -12.85
C GLY A 50 18.82 -14.79 -13.53
N SER A 51 18.62 -14.67 -14.85
CA SER A 51 19.02 -13.48 -15.61
C SER A 51 18.16 -12.26 -15.30
N PHE A 52 16.90 -12.48 -14.90
CA PHE A 52 15.94 -11.42 -14.61
C PHE A 52 15.86 -11.08 -13.11
N MET A 53 16.18 -12.03 -12.26
CA MET A 53 16.21 -11.85 -10.82
C MET A 53 17.54 -12.36 -10.27
N LYS A 54 18.20 -11.52 -9.50
CA LYS A 54 19.45 -11.86 -8.82
C LYS A 54 19.19 -11.93 -7.32
N GLY A 55 19.88 -12.83 -6.67
CA GLY A 55 19.89 -12.92 -5.22
C GLY A 55 20.42 -11.64 -4.58
N TYR A 56 19.86 -11.26 -3.43
CA TYR A 56 20.26 -10.09 -2.69
C TYR A 56 19.89 -10.21 -1.22
N THR A 57 20.64 -9.51 -0.39
CA THR A 57 20.36 -9.35 1.02
C THR A 57 19.96 -7.90 1.28
N LEU A 58 18.83 -7.70 1.90
CA LEU A 58 18.27 -6.38 2.17
C LEU A 58 17.79 -6.26 3.63
N PRO A 59 18.65 -5.81 4.55
CA PRO A 59 18.19 -5.35 5.84
C PRO A 59 17.58 -3.95 5.70
N GLY A 60 16.46 -3.73 6.38
CA GLY A 60 15.78 -2.45 6.33
C GLY A 60 14.85 -2.24 7.50
N LEU A 61 14.42 -1.02 7.64
CA LEU A 61 13.36 -0.64 8.56
C LEU A 61 12.56 0.54 8.01
N TRP A 62 11.29 0.61 8.36
CA TRP A 62 10.54 1.83 8.28
C TRP A 62 9.82 2.12 9.61
N LEU A 63 9.62 3.38 9.87
CA LEU A 63 8.90 3.92 11.01
C LEU A 63 7.91 4.97 10.52
N GLN A 64 6.68 4.86 10.95
CA GLN A 64 5.64 5.84 10.68
C GLN A 64 5.09 6.36 12.01
N ALA A 65 5.34 7.63 12.27
CA ALA A 65 4.83 8.32 13.43
C ALA A 65 3.77 9.33 12.97
N LYS A 66 2.55 9.24 13.49
CA LYS A 66 1.43 10.08 13.07
C LYS A 66 0.52 10.47 14.23
N ALA A 67 -0.02 11.67 14.16
CA ALA A 67 -1.17 12.09 14.94
C ALA A 67 -2.45 11.68 14.19
N VAL A 68 -3.41 11.14 14.90
CA VAL A 68 -4.73 10.73 14.39
C VAL A 68 -5.79 11.49 15.15
N TYR A 69 -6.64 12.21 14.41
CA TYR A 69 -7.70 13.04 15.00
C TYR A 69 -9.05 12.77 14.34
N TYR A 70 -10.08 12.64 15.15
CA TYR A 70 -11.47 12.43 14.71
C TYR A 70 -12.32 13.68 15.00
N PRO A 71 -12.28 14.73 14.14
CA PRO A 71 -13.06 15.95 14.39
C PRO A 71 -14.57 15.72 14.35
N LEU A 72 -15.01 14.74 13.56
CA LEU A 72 -16.42 14.36 13.39
C LEU A 72 -16.55 12.84 13.40
N GLU A 73 -17.75 12.33 13.63
CA GLU A 73 -18.05 10.90 13.58
C GLU A 73 -17.70 10.23 12.26
N MET A 74 -17.75 11.01 11.17
CA MET A 74 -17.50 10.55 9.80
C MET A 74 -16.14 10.99 9.25
N LEU A 75 -15.32 11.73 10.01
CA LEU A 75 -14.08 12.31 9.51
C LEU A 75 -12.90 11.89 10.37
N LYS A 76 -11.90 11.28 9.75
CA LYS A 76 -10.61 10.94 10.33
C LYS A 76 -9.50 11.69 9.60
N LEU A 77 -8.64 12.35 10.35
CA LEU A 77 -7.46 13.04 9.85
C LEU A 77 -6.21 12.42 10.43
N GLU A 78 -5.22 12.19 9.59
CA GLU A 78 -3.91 11.71 10.01
C GLU A 78 -2.83 12.67 9.48
N ALA A 79 -1.83 12.98 10.29
CA ALA A 79 -0.68 13.77 9.89
C ALA A 79 0.58 13.30 10.61
N GLY A 80 1.68 13.15 9.89
CA GLY A 80 2.90 12.62 10.46
C GLY A 80 4.05 12.52 9.47
N VAL A 81 4.89 11.53 9.67
CA VAL A 81 6.08 11.27 8.86
C VAL A 81 6.28 9.76 8.67
N HIS A 82 6.66 9.38 7.47
CA HIS A 82 7.14 8.05 7.15
C HIS A 82 8.66 8.11 6.93
N LEU A 83 9.39 7.35 7.74
CA LEU A 83 10.85 7.27 7.71
C LEU A 83 11.25 5.88 7.26
N GLN A 84 12.16 5.79 6.31
CA GLN A 84 12.60 4.52 5.74
C GLN A 84 14.12 4.46 5.57
N ARG A 85 14.71 3.32 5.89
CA ARG A 85 16.15 3.09 5.77
C ARG A 85 16.45 1.68 5.30
N PHE A 86 17.31 1.58 4.29
CA PHE A 86 17.81 0.31 3.78
C PHE A 86 19.33 0.23 3.83
N TRP A 87 19.87 -0.99 3.91
CA TRP A 87 21.29 -1.30 3.81
C TRP A 87 21.48 -2.42 2.78
N GLY A 88 22.57 -2.40 2.05
CA GLY A 88 23.00 -3.51 1.20
C GLY A 88 22.76 -3.34 -0.28
N ALA A 89 21.55 -3.48 -0.77
CA ALA A 89 21.26 -3.44 -2.21
C ALA A 89 21.51 -2.06 -2.83
N ASN A 90 22.17 -2.05 -3.99
CA ASN A 90 22.42 -0.81 -4.75
C ASN A 90 21.31 -0.48 -5.72
N ARG A 91 20.59 -1.49 -6.17
CA ARG A 91 19.46 -1.40 -7.10
C ARG A 91 18.39 -2.34 -6.65
N TYR A 92 17.17 -1.94 -6.88
CA TYR A 92 16.05 -2.81 -6.64
C TYR A 92 16.15 -4.01 -7.59
N PRO A 93 16.15 -5.24 -7.10
CA PRO A 93 16.39 -6.41 -7.95
C PRO A 93 15.19 -6.76 -8.83
N ASN A 94 14.04 -6.17 -8.58
CA ASN A 94 12.83 -6.39 -9.36
C ASN A 94 12.74 -5.38 -10.50
N MET A 95 12.66 -5.86 -11.73
CA MET A 95 12.60 -5.02 -12.92
C MET A 95 11.38 -4.08 -12.95
N ALA A 96 10.27 -4.48 -12.34
CA ALA A 96 9.07 -3.63 -12.29
C ALA A 96 9.29 -2.30 -11.55
N TYR A 97 10.32 -2.23 -10.71
CA TYR A 97 10.63 -1.05 -9.90
C TYR A 97 11.95 -0.39 -10.28
N GLN A 98 12.67 -0.92 -11.22
CA GLN A 98 13.91 -0.29 -11.70
C GLN A 98 13.63 1.09 -12.29
N ASP A 99 12.48 1.28 -12.87
CA ASP A 99 12.08 2.56 -13.40
C ASP A 99 11.86 3.60 -12.28
N ILE A 100 11.24 3.24 -11.17
CA ILE A 100 11.08 4.13 -10.02
C ILE A 100 12.43 4.42 -9.39
N ALA A 101 13.27 3.40 -9.24
CA ALA A 101 14.63 3.56 -8.75
C ALA A 101 15.48 4.42 -9.69
N HIS A 102 15.31 4.27 -10.98
CA HIS A 102 16.00 5.08 -11.97
C HIS A 102 15.60 6.56 -11.91
N TRP A 103 14.39 6.79 -11.61
CA TRP A 103 13.79 8.09 -11.48
C TRP A 103 14.28 8.89 -10.28
N LYS A 104 14.43 8.25 -9.14
CA LYS A 104 14.99 8.82 -7.93
C LYS A 104 16.51 8.62 -7.82
N GLY A 105 17.13 7.98 -8.80
CA GLY A 105 18.55 7.66 -8.85
C GLY A 105 18.96 6.52 -7.92
N ASP A 106 20.24 6.18 -7.95
CA ASP A 106 20.82 5.08 -7.17
C ASP A 106 20.66 5.27 -5.64
N GLN A 107 20.33 6.47 -5.19
CA GLN A 107 20.16 6.80 -3.79
C GLN A 107 18.84 6.29 -3.20
N TYR A 108 17.86 6.00 -4.03
CA TYR A 108 16.54 5.55 -3.57
C TYR A 108 16.59 4.28 -2.69
N GLN A 109 17.51 3.39 -2.99
CA GLN A 109 17.64 2.12 -2.28
C GLN A 109 18.65 2.14 -1.13
N ARG A 110 19.48 3.15 -1.04
CA ARG A 110 20.51 3.26 0.00
C ARG A 110 20.27 4.36 0.99
N GLY A 111 19.40 5.26 0.67
CA GLY A 111 19.21 6.47 1.43
C GLY A 111 18.42 6.28 2.71
N PHE A 112 18.35 7.35 3.43
CA PHE A 112 17.32 7.59 4.42
C PHE A 112 16.21 8.38 3.73
N HIS A 113 14.98 7.85 3.78
CA HIS A 113 13.81 8.50 3.21
C HIS A 113 13.00 9.10 4.33
N ALA A 114 12.63 10.36 4.19
CA ALA A 114 11.71 11.04 5.09
C ALA A 114 10.61 11.67 4.23
N LEU A 115 9.42 11.13 4.33
CA LEU A 115 8.26 11.56 3.56
C LEU A 115 7.20 12.11 4.50
N PRO A 116 6.55 13.23 4.16
CA PRO A 116 5.39 13.67 4.90
C PRO A 116 4.29 12.60 4.82
N TRP A 117 3.54 12.44 5.88
CA TRP A 117 2.35 11.60 5.93
C TRP A 117 1.13 12.48 6.15
N PHE A 118 0.12 12.33 5.31
CA PHE A 118 -1.15 13.01 5.47
C PHE A 118 -2.29 12.17 4.89
N ARG A 119 -3.33 11.93 5.67
CA ARG A 119 -4.57 11.29 5.21
C ARG A 119 -5.78 12.02 5.74
N ALA A 120 -6.74 12.30 4.85
CA ALA A 120 -8.08 12.70 5.20
C ALA A 120 -9.05 11.62 4.71
N GLN A 121 -9.85 11.07 5.61
CA GLN A 121 -10.84 10.06 5.29
C GLN A 121 -12.21 10.49 5.73
N VAL A 122 -13.20 10.38 4.84
CA VAL A 122 -14.59 10.68 5.09
C VAL A 122 -15.45 9.45 4.87
N ALA A 123 -16.18 9.02 5.88
CA ALA A 123 -17.23 8.01 5.76
C ALA A 123 -18.51 8.67 5.25
N LEU A 124 -18.91 8.40 4.01
CA LEU A 124 -20.17 8.87 3.44
C LEU A 124 -21.35 8.04 3.92
N SER A 125 -21.10 6.82 4.34
CA SER A 125 -22.04 5.89 4.96
C SER A 125 -21.25 4.78 5.68
N ASP A 126 -21.96 3.86 6.34
CA ASP A 126 -21.37 2.69 7.00
C ASP A 126 -20.57 1.79 6.03
N HIS A 127 -20.79 1.95 4.74
CA HIS A 127 -20.18 1.13 3.69
C HIS A 127 -19.22 1.87 2.78
N VAL A 128 -19.30 3.20 2.69
CA VAL A 128 -18.58 4.00 1.70
C VAL A 128 -17.62 4.96 2.39
N ASN A 129 -16.35 4.89 2.04
CA ASN A 129 -15.33 5.82 2.47
C ASN A 129 -14.61 6.45 1.28
N ILE A 130 -14.28 7.73 1.40
CA ILE A 130 -13.36 8.43 0.50
C ILE A 130 -12.10 8.77 1.28
N VAL A 131 -10.96 8.52 0.67
CA VAL A 131 -9.62 8.78 1.23
C VAL A 131 -8.89 9.72 0.30
N LEU A 132 -8.28 10.76 0.84
CA LEU A 132 -7.42 11.70 0.16
C LEU A 132 -6.07 11.80 0.88
N GLY A 133 -4.97 11.84 0.15
CA GLY A 133 -3.61 11.83 0.66
C GLY A 133 -3.02 10.43 0.67
N ASP A 134 -2.38 10.00 1.74
CA ASP A 134 -1.83 8.65 1.84
C ASP A 134 -2.95 7.61 1.87
N LEU A 135 -2.90 6.68 0.91
CA LEU A 135 -3.94 5.70 0.68
C LEU A 135 -3.84 4.52 1.68
N TYR A 136 -4.88 3.73 1.77
CA TYR A 136 -4.78 2.36 2.24
C TYR A 136 -4.24 1.51 1.09
N GLY A 137 -2.95 1.64 0.86
CA GLY A 137 -2.23 1.08 -0.28
C GLY A 137 -1.66 -0.32 -0.05
N ALA A 138 -0.82 -0.75 -0.98
CA ALA A 138 -0.05 -1.98 -0.89
C ALA A 138 -0.93 -3.22 -0.64
N ALA A 139 -0.69 -3.98 0.42
CA ALA A 139 -1.45 -5.19 0.75
C ALA A 139 -2.95 -4.94 0.98
N ASN A 140 -3.37 -3.71 1.30
CA ASN A 140 -4.77 -3.39 1.53
C ASN A 140 -5.62 -3.47 0.25
N HIS A 141 -5.02 -3.24 -0.92
CA HIS A 141 -5.71 -3.39 -2.21
C HIS A 141 -6.11 -4.84 -2.51
N ASN A 142 -5.60 -5.80 -1.77
CA ASN A 142 -5.88 -7.23 -1.94
C ASN A 142 -5.60 -7.75 -3.35
N LEU A 143 -4.64 -7.16 -4.06
CA LEU A 143 -4.26 -7.59 -5.39
C LEU A 143 -3.61 -8.98 -5.37
N ILE A 144 -3.80 -9.73 -6.46
CA ILE A 144 -3.07 -10.99 -6.69
C ILE A 144 -1.62 -10.71 -7.03
N GLU A 145 -0.73 -11.64 -6.72
CA GLU A 145 0.72 -11.49 -6.95
C GLU A 145 1.12 -11.07 -8.38
N PRO A 146 0.48 -11.52 -9.46
CA PRO A 146 0.79 -11.03 -10.80
C PRO A 146 0.55 -9.53 -11.01
N LEU A 147 -0.30 -8.90 -10.20
CA LEU A 147 -0.58 -7.46 -10.26
C LEU A 147 0.18 -6.66 -9.20
N TYR A 148 0.64 -7.30 -8.15
CA TYR A 148 1.34 -6.63 -7.06
C TYR A 148 2.42 -7.50 -6.45
N ASN A 149 3.65 -7.00 -6.45
CA ASN A 149 4.75 -7.69 -5.79
C ASN A 149 4.72 -7.43 -4.27
N PRO A 150 4.57 -8.48 -3.44
CA PRO A 150 4.52 -8.35 -1.98
C PRO A 150 5.77 -7.71 -1.34
N GLU A 151 6.91 -7.74 -2.02
CA GLU A 151 8.14 -7.09 -1.53
C GLU A 151 7.98 -5.58 -1.33
N LEU A 152 7.08 -4.97 -2.09
CA LEU A 152 6.80 -3.56 -1.96
C LEU A 152 6.25 -3.15 -0.62
N ASN A 153 5.57 -4.05 0.08
CA ASN A 153 5.11 -3.77 1.44
C ASN A 153 6.26 -3.38 2.39
N MET A 154 7.50 -3.82 2.05
CA MET A 154 8.68 -3.53 2.87
C MET A 154 9.44 -2.29 2.41
N VAL A 155 9.39 -1.98 1.13
CA VAL A 155 10.38 -1.10 0.51
C VAL A 155 9.81 0.01 -0.37
N ALA A 156 8.52 -0.04 -0.74
CA ALA A 156 7.91 1.05 -1.49
C ALA A 156 7.60 2.24 -0.58
N ASP A 157 7.62 3.43 -1.17
CA ASP A 157 7.06 4.60 -0.55
C ASP A 157 5.54 4.43 -0.37
N PRO A 158 4.92 5.06 0.62
CA PRO A 158 3.47 5.09 0.76
C PRO A 158 2.79 5.60 -0.52
N GLU A 159 1.69 4.98 -0.87
CA GLU A 159 0.89 5.41 -2.00
C GLU A 159 0.10 6.67 -1.64
N MET A 160 0.04 7.64 -2.56
CA MET A 160 -0.63 8.92 -2.32
C MET A 160 -1.58 9.27 -3.46
N GLY A 161 -2.78 9.75 -3.12
CA GLY A 161 -3.76 10.18 -4.11
C GLY A 161 -5.20 10.19 -3.61
N LEU A 162 -6.08 9.51 -4.35
CA LEU A 162 -7.50 9.42 -4.06
C LEU A 162 -7.95 7.96 -4.06
N GLN A 163 -8.76 7.57 -3.09
CA GLN A 163 -9.28 6.21 -2.97
C GLN A 163 -10.75 6.22 -2.57
N LEU A 164 -11.53 5.35 -3.20
CA LEU A 164 -12.92 5.05 -2.85
C LEU A 164 -12.98 3.61 -2.35
N LEU A 165 -13.43 3.45 -1.12
CA LEU A 165 -13.65 2.14 -0.50
C LEU A 165 -15.14 1.88 -0.31
N TYR A 166 -15.59 0.70 -0.69
CA TYR A 166 -16.90 0.18 -0.37
C TYR A 166 -16.78 -1.20 0.25
N ASN A 167 -17.38 -1.39 1.42
CA ASN A 167 -17.35 -2.67 2.11
C ASN A 167 -18.75 -3.08 2.56
N SER A 168 -19.17 -4.28 2.18
CA SER A 168 -20.41 -4.87 2.63
C SER A 168 -20.28 -6.37 2.90
N CYS A 169 -21.32 -7.00 3.41
CA CYS A 169 -21.30 -8.43 3.65
C CYS A 169 -21.14 -9.25 2.34
N ARG A 170 -21.51 -8.71 1.18
CA ARG A 170 -21.51 -9.44 -0.11
C ARG A 170 -20.56 -8.86 -1.16
N PHE A 171 -20.09 -7.64 -0.98
CA PHE A 171 -19.27 -6.98 -1.98
C PHE A 171 -18.27 -6.01 -1.34
N ASP A 172 -17.02 -6.13 -1.72
CA ASP A 172 -15.98 -5.16 -1.42
C ASP A 172 -15.50 -4.53 -2.73
N LEU A 173 -15.21 -3.24 -2.67
CA LEU A 173 -14.65 -2.47 -3.77
C LEU A 173 -13.58 -1.53 -3.23
N ASP A 174 -12.47 -1.49 -3.92
CA ASP A 174 -11.40 -0.52 -3.76
C ASP A 174 -11.05 0.04 -5.13
N VAL A 175 -11.19 1.34 -5.29
CA VAL A 175 -10.81 2.08 -6.50
C VAL A 175 -9.87 3.19 -6.08
N TRP A 176 -8.72 3.30 -6.72
CA TRP A 176 -7.74 4.32 -6.35
C TRP A 176 -6.99 4.89 -7.54
N VAL A 177 -6.43 6.05 -7.31
CA VAL A 177 -5.38 6.66 -8.11
C VAL A 177 -4.21 6.92 -7.19
N ASN A 178 -3.08 6.27 -7.44
CA ASN A 178 -1.81 6.52 -6.79
C ASN A 178 -0.96 7.41 -7.68
N TRP A 179 -0.61 8.60 -7.19
CA TRP A 179 0.24 9.53 -7.94
C TRP A 179 1.70 9.31 -7.55
N GLU A 180 2.42 8.63 -8.40
CA GLU A 180 3.82 8.27 -8.16
C GLU A 180 4.77 9.44 -8.43
N SER A 181 4.38 10.31 -9.38
CA SER A 181 5.17 11.47 -9.76
C SER A 181 4.33 12.62 -10.29
N PHE A 182 4.51 13.76 -9.65
CA PHE A 182 3.91 15.02 -10.10
C PHE A 182 4.88 15.76 -11.01
N ILE A 183 4.35 16.43 -12.05
CA ILE A 183 5.09 17.35 -12.88
C ILE A 183 4.79 18.77 -12.43
N PHE A 184 5.83 19.52 -12.18
CA PHE A 184 5.76 20.95 -12.01
C PHE A 184 6.39 21.64 -13.24
N ARG A 185 6.11 22.92 -13.38
CA ARG A 185 6.71 23.70 -14.48
C ARG A 185 8.22 23.61 -14.46
N GLU A 186 8.82 23.30 -15.61
CA GLU A 186 10.27 23.14 -15.82
C GLU A 186 10.88 21.85 -15.27
N ASP A 187 10.06 20.92 -14.81
CA ASP A 187 10.56 19.58 -14.44
C ASP A 187 11.01 18.79 -15.67
N ILE A 188 12.07 17.99 -15.47
CA ILE A 188 12.71 17.20 -16.53
C ILE A 188 12.29 15.73 -16.52
N HIS A 189 11.33 15.35 -15.72
CA HIS A 189 10.84 13.99 -15.61
C HIS A 189 9.36 13.88 -16.05
N GLN A 190 8.91 12.69 -16.31
CA GLN A 190 7.54 12.42 -16.71
C GLN A 190 6.62 12.29 -15.51
N GLU A 191 5.36 12.66 -15.68
CA GLU A 191 4.30 12.29 -14.76
C GLU A 191 4.12 10.77 -14.73
N ALA A 192 3.83 10.24 -13.54
CA ALA A 192 3.48 8.84 -13.40
C ALA A 192 2.37 8.68 -12.36
N PHE A 193 1.35 7.92 -12.70
CA PHE A 193 0.31 7.50 -11.77
C PHE A 193 -0.24 6.12 -12.14
N THR A 194 -0.70 5.41 -11.13
CA THR A 194 -1.39 4.12 -11.27
C THR A 194 -2.85 4.27 -10.88
N VAL A 195 -3.74 3.79 -11.72
CA VAL A 195 -5.17 3.63 -11.42
C VAL A 195 -5.44 2.17 -11.16
N GLY A 196 -6.09 1.86 -10.06
CA GLY A 196 -6.42 0.50 -9.69
C GLY A 196 -7.89 0.31 -9.34
N LEU A 197 -8.34 -0.91 -9.59
CA LEU A 197 -9.63 -1.44 -9.20
C LEU A 197 -9.40 -2.82 -8.57
N SER A 198 -9.90 -3.03 -7.38
CA SER A 198 -9.96 -4.35 -6.75
C SER A 198 -11.36 -4.59 -6.19
N THR A 199 -11.95 -5.71 -6.55
CA THR A 199 -13.28 -6.08 -6.07
C THR A 199 -13.29 -7.50 -5.51
N ARG A 200 -14.26 -7.77 -4.65
CA ARG A 200 -14.52 -9.11 -4.15
C ARG A 200 -16.02 -9.35 -4.04
N PHE A 201 -16.55 -10.19 -4.91
CA PHE A 201 -17.93 -10.66 -4.83
C PHE A 201 -18.00 -11.90 -3.93
N LYS A 202 -18.70 -11.81 -2.81
CA LYS A 202 -18.85 -12.88 -1.82
C LYS A 202 -20.18 -13.59 -2.06
N PHE A 203 -20.14 -14.89 -2.37
CA PHE A 203 -21.33 -15.65 -2.78
C PHE A 203 -22.11 -16.25 -1.62
N ASN A 204 -21.49 -16.38 -0.47
CA ASN A 204 -22.10 -16.93 0.74
C ASN A 204 -21.92 -16.02 1.94
N ASP A 205 -22.66 -16.30 3.00
CA ASP A 205 -22.66 -15.46 4.20
C ASP A 205 -21.33 -15.51 4.95
N PRO A 206 -20.96 -14.44 5.67
CA PRO A 206 -19.72 -14.37 6.44
C PRO A 206 -19.55 -15.48 7.48
N ASP A 207 -20.68 -15.99 8.03
CA ASP A 207 -20.66 -17.03 9.04
C ASP A 207 -20.62 -18.46 8.45
N SER A 208 -20.58 -18.57 7.13
CA SER A 208 -20.50 -19.87 6.45
C SER A 208 -19.17 -20.57 6.73
N ARG A 209 -19.20 -21.89 6.88
CA ARG A 209 -17.99 -22.69 7.08
C ARG A 209 -17.02 -22.63 5.90
N PHE A 210 -17.54 -22.42 4.69
CA PHE A 210 -16.77 -22.28 3.45
C PHE A 210 -17.07 -20.92 2.84
N HIS A 211 -16.02 -20.25 2.35
CA HIS A 211 -16.12 -18.93 1.74
C HIS A 211 -15.81 -19.04 0.25
N PHE A 212 -16.79 -18.62 -0.58
CA PHE A 212 -16.63 -18.52 -2.01
C PHE A 212 -16.72 -17.07 -2.43
N TYR A 213 -15.72 -16.62 -3.19
CA TYR A 213 -15.70 -15.26 -3.73
C TYR A 213 -15.07 -15.24 -5.12
N ALA A 214 -15.44 -14.24 -5.91
CA ALA A 214 -14.80 -13.93 -7.20
C ALA A 214 -14.20 -12.52 -7.14
N PRO A 215 -12.89 -12.36 -7.37
CA PRO A 215 -12.27 -11.07 -7.54
C PRO A 215 -12.38 -10.60 -8.99
N LEU A 216 -12.52 -9.29 -9.19
CA LEU A 216 -12.20 -8.60 -10.44
C LEU A 216 -11.19 -7.53 -10.11
N GLN A 217 -10.03 -7.55 -10.79
CA GLN A 217 -8.91 -6.65 -10.49
C GLN A 217 -8.33 -6.10 -11.78
N VAL A 218 -8.06 -4.80 -11.79
CA VAL A 218 -7.48 -4.10 -12.93
C VAL A 218 -6.47 -3.09 -12.41
N LEU A 219 -5.31 -3.01 -13.07
CA LEU A 219 -4.33 -1.95 -12.91
C LEU A 219 -4.04 -1.33 -14.26
N ALA A 220 -3.99 0.00 -14.29
CA ALA A 220 -3.53 0.77 -15.43
C ALA A 220 -2.51 1.80 -14.96
N GLN A 221 -1.33 1.79 -15.55
CA GLN A 221 -0.28 2.75 -15.26
C GLN A 221 -0.14 3.74 -16.40
N HIS A 222 -0.11 5.01 -16.05
CA HIS A 222 0.20 6.10 -16.96
C HIS A 222 1.63 6.60 -16.70
N ARG A 223 2.37 6.81 -17.78
CA ARG A 223 3.64 7.53 -17.77
C ARG A 223 3.66 8.44 -18.97
N GLY A 224 3.89 9.72 -18.76
CA GLY A 224 3.88 10.70 -19.81
C GLY A 224 3.79 12.11 -19.28
N GLY A 225 3.40 13.07 -20.10
CA GLY A 225 3.15 14.46 -19.73
C GLY A 225 3.61 15.46 -20.74
N GLU A 226 3.17 16.68 -20.55
CA GLU A 226 3.33 17.76 -21.52
C GLU A 226 4.77 18.22 -21.72
N ILE A 227 5.67 17.84 -20.86
CA ILE A 227 7.02 18.36 -20.91
C ILE A 227 7.92 17.45 -21.63
N ASP A 228 7.64 17.42 -22.88
CA ASP A 228 8.38 16.61 -23.62
C ASP A 228 9.31 17.19 -24.55
N THR A 229 9.89 18.26 -24.20
CA THR A 229 10.97 18.82 -24.95
C THR A 229 12.24 18.02 -24.86
N ILE A 230 12.17 16.96 -24.07
CA ILE A 230 13.34 16.28 -23.85
C ILE A 230 13.46 15.07 -24.47
N LEU A 231 12.42 14.75 -25.07
CA LEU A 231 12.42 13.89 -25.58
C LEU A 231 13.00 13.18 -26.23
N THR A 232 12.99 12.91 -26.21
CA THR A 232 13.25 12.22 -27.19
C THR A 232 14.37 11.83 -27.63
N ASN A 233 15.03 11.20 -26.98
CA ASN A 233 16.12 10.50 -27.63
C ASN A 233 16.25 9.07 -27.12
#